data_6356de523f012560e067ab753a92fbfb
#
_entry.id   6356de523f012560e067ab753a92fbfb
#
_cell.length_a   1.000
_cell.length_b   1.000
_cell.length_c   1.000
_cell.angle_alpha   90.00
_cell.angle_beta   90.00
_cell.angle_gamma   90.00
#
_symmetry.space_group_name_H-M   'P 1'
#
loop_
_entity.id
_entity.type
_entity.pdbx_description
1 polymer ?
#
loop_
_entity_poly.entity_id
_entity_poly.type
_entity_poly.pdbx_seq_one_letter_code
_entity_poly.pdbx_strand_id
1 'polypeptide(L)'
;MSTEDFAFVSNLDSSRILDSYRSLPLINSEVEDAVNFDVLKMISASDNPQCKHPELLDVALTVIDWLIGLGAGHQKDVYQINRLQILKRKRPLTHEEKEQIIAMSEREHSNDELKLCCALLLDDQMKASYHYKKLSTEMQEFYKALPIFKYYTV
;
A
#
# COMPACT_ATOMS: atom_id res chain seq x y z
N MET A 1 -6.20 11.55 8.89
CA MET A 1 -5.22 12.33 8.13
C MET A 1 -5.94 13.30 7.22
N SER A 2 -5.51 14.55 7.22
CA SER A 2 -6.08 15.61 6.40
C SER A 2 -5.47 15.61 5.00
N THR A 3 -6.27 15.92 3.97
CA THR A 3 -5.76 16.14 2.62
C THR A 3 -4.84 17.36 2.53
N GLU A 4 -4.90 18.25 3.51
CA GLU A 4 -4.03 19.43 3.59
C GLU A 4 -2.57 19.06 3.79
N ASP A 5 -2.28 17.89 4.38
CA ASP A 5 -0.92 17.41 4.58
C ASP A 5 -0.17 17.22 3.24
N PHE A 6 -0.91 17.11 2.15
CA PHE A 6 -0.35 16.91 0.81
C PHE A 6 -0.67 18.06 -0.14
N ALA A 7 -1.03 19.25 0.40
CA ALA A 7 -1.38 20.41 -0.43
C ALA A 7 -0.27 20.80 -1.41
N PHE A 8 0.99 20.57 -1.04
CA PHE A 8 2.14 20.87 -1.90
C PHE A 8 2.18 19.99 -3.15
N VAL A 9 1.52 18.83 -3.15
CA VAL A 9 1.56 17.87 -4.27
C VAL A 9 0.93 18.48 -5.53
N SER A 10 -0.09 19.33 -5.38
CA SER A 10 -0.78 19.95 -6.52
C SER A 10 0.14 20.85 -7.35
N ASN A 11 1.25 21.30 -6.77
CA ASN A 11 2.21 22.19 -7.43
C ASN A 11 3.49 21.48 -7.86
N LEU A 12 3.58 20.16 -7.63
CA LEU A 12 4.78 19.37 -7.92
C LEU A 12 4.39 18.14 -8.73
N ASP A 13 5.24 17.77 -9.69
CA ASP A 13 5.09 16.49 -10.38
C ASP A 13 5.74 15.35 -9.58
N SER A 14 5.45 14.12 -9.98
CA SER A 14 5.97 12.92 -9.31
C SER A 14 7.49 12.87 -9.29
N SER A 15 8.15 13.36 -10.34
CA SER A 15 9.61 13.37 -10.45
C SER A 15 10.23 14.25 -9.36
N ARG A 16 9.66 15.43 -9.12
CA ARG A 16 10.17 16.36 -8.10
C ARG A 16 10.02 15.80 -6.69
N ILE A 17 8.90 15.15 -6.43
CA ILE A 17 8.66 14.50 -5.14
C ILE A 17 9.64 13.36 -4.95
N LEU A 18 9.85 12.55 -5.97
CA LEU A 18 10.80 11.43 -5.93
C LEU A 18 12.24 11.94 -5.71
N ASP A 19 12.61 13.06 -6.33
CA ASP A 19 13.93 13.67 -6.13
C ASP A 19 14.16 14.04 -4.65
N SER A 20 13.11 14.45 -3.94
CA SER A 20 13.21 14.71 -2.50
C SER A 20 13.62 13.45 -1.72
N TYR A 21 13.05 12.29 -2.06
CA TYR A 21 13.42 11.03 -1.42
C TYR A 21 14.82 10.58 -1.82
N ARG A 22 15.18 10.71 -3.10
CA ARG A 22 16.50 10.33 -3.61
C ARG A 22 17.63 11.16 -3.02
N SER A 23 17.35 12.37 -2.55
CA SER A 23 18.34 13.26 -1.95
C SER A 23 18.65 12.90 -0.49
N LEU A 24 17.96 11.93 0.10
CA LEU A 24 18.24 11.48 1.46
C LEU A 24 19.67 10.91 1.54
N PRO A 25 20.46 11.33 2.55
CA PRO A 25 21.87 10.99 2.62
C PRO A 25 22.14 9.51 2.94
N LEU A 26 21.17 8.84 3.53
CA LEU A 26 21.29 7.44 3.93
C LEU A 26 19.95 6.73 3.73
N ILE A 27 19.94 5.70 2.88
CA ILE A 27 18.78 4.84 2.68
C ILE A 27 19.00 3.54 3.46
N ASN A 28 18.33 3.39 4.57
CA ASN A 28 18.36 2.20 5.41
C ASN A 28 16.91 1.73 5.68
N SER A 29 16.75 0.65 6.45
CA SER A 29 15.43 0.09 6.73
C SER A 29 14.48 1.06 7.44
N GLU A 30 15.00 1.92 8.32
CA GLU A 30 14.17 2.94 9.00
C GLU A 30 13.66 3.99 8.01
N VAL A 31 14.52 4.43 7.08
CA VAL A 31 14.12 5.38 6.04
C VAL A 31 13.12 4.73 5.10
N GLU A 32 13.37 3.49 4.69
CA GLU A 32 12.43 2.75 3.83
C GLU A 32 11.05 2.61 4.48
N ASP A 33 11.01 2.28 5.76
CA ASP A 33 9.75 2.16 6.51
C ASP A 33 9.02 3.51 6.60
N ALA A 34 9.75 4.59 6.83
CA ALA A 34 9.18 5.94 6.86
C ALA A 34 8.59 6.33 5.50
N VAL A 35 9.30 6.03 4.41
CA VAL A 35 8.79 6.31 3.04
C VAL A 35 7.57 5.46 2.74
N ASN A 36 7.58 4.20 3.11
CA ASN A 36 6.41 3.32 2.96
C ASN A 36 5.21 3.85 3.74
N PHE A 37 5.45 4.37 4.94
CA PHE A 37 4.40 5.00 5.75
C PHE A 37 3.82 6.24 5.05
N ASP A 38 4.67 7.04 4.41
CA ASP A 38 4.23 8.19 3.61
C ASP A 38 3.32 7.74 2.45
N VAL A 39 3.68 6.63 1.79
CA VAL A 39 2.84 6.05 0.73
C VAL A 39 1.47 5.67 1.28
N LEU A 40 1.40 5.01 2.43
CA LEU A 40 0.14 4.66 3.08
C LEU A 40 -0.71 5.89 3.39
N LYS A 41 -0.08 6.97 3.84
CA LYS A 41 -0.77 8.24 4.09
C LYS A 41 -1.35 8.83 2.80
N MET A 42 -0.61 8.78 1.70
CA MET A 42 -1.10 9.25 0.39
C MET A 42 -2.30 8.44 -0.07
N ILE A 43 -2.27 7.12 0.10
CA ILE A 43 -3.40 6.25 -0.25
C ILE A 43 -4.63 6.62 0.59
N SER A 44 -4.47 6.74 1.90
CA SER A 44 -5.56 7.11 2.81
C SER A 44 -6.14 8.47 2.47
N ALA A 45 -5.29 9.46 2.17
CA ALA A 45 -5.73 10.79 1.79
C ALA A 45 -6.51 10.76 0.46
N SER A 46 -6.07 9.95 -0.51
CA SER A 46 -6.77 9.85 -1.79
C SER A 46 -8.15 9.20 -1.65
N ASP A 47 -8.35 8.35 -0.65
CA ASP A 47 -9.64 7.70 -0.38
C ASP A 47 -10.65 8.66 0.28
N ASN A 48 -10.19 9.80 0.80
CA ASN A 48 -11.06 10.78 1.41
C ASN A 48 -11.90 11.48 0.33
N PRO A 49 -13.27 11.47 0.44
CA PRO A 49 -14.12 12.16 -0.54
C PRO A 49 -13.83 13.65 -0.68
N GLN A 50 -13.20 14.27 0.32
CA GLN A 50 -12.83 15.69 0.30
C GLN A 50 -11.48 15.94 -0.35
N CYS A 51 -10.81 14.90 -0.86
CA CYS A 51 -9.50 15.02 -1.46
C CYS A 51 -9.54 15.89 -2.72
N LYS A 52 -8.68 16.91 -2.77
CA LYS A 52 -8.56 17.84 -3.89
C LYS A 52 -7.30 17.59 -4.74
N HIS A 53 -6.63 16.47 -4.51
CA HIS A 53 -5.35 16.13 -5.14
C HIS A 53 -5.49 14.81 -5.90
N PRO A 54 -6.07 14.83 -7.12
CA PRO A 54 -6.27 13.59 -7.89
C PRO A 54 -4.97 12.90 -8.27
N GLU A 55 -3.84 13.62 -8.24
CA GLU A 55 -2.51 13.11 -8.56
C GLU A 55 -1.88 12.29 -7.44
N LEU A 56 -2.46 12.24 -6.23
CA LEU A 56 -1.85 11.55 -5.09
C LEU A 56 -1.55 10.07 -5.36
N LEU A 57 -2.45 9.37 -6.02
CA LEU A 57 -2.23 7.96 -6.34
C LEU A 57 -1.06 7.76 -7.31
N ASP A 58 -0.90 8.68 -8.27
CA ASP A 58 0.23 8.62 -9.20
C ASP A 58 1.56 8.88 -8.47
N VAL A 59 1.56 9.84 -7.56
CA VAL A 59 2.73 10.12 -6.72
C VAL A 59 3.05 8.92 -5.84
N ALA A 60 2.05 8.35 -5.19
CA ALA A 60 2.23 7.16 -4.34
C ALA A 60 2.81 5.99 -5.15
N LEU A 61 2.31 5.78 -6.36
CA LEU A 61 2.81 4.72 -7.24
C LEU A 61 4.28 4.94 -7.61
N THR A 62 4.64 6.17 -7.96
CA THR A 62 6.03 6.53 -8.30
C THR A 62 6.96 6.26 -7.13
N VAL A 63 6.56 6.64 -5.92
CA VAL A 63 7.38 6.46 -4.72
C VAL A 63 7.52 4.97 -4.36
N ILE A 64 6.43 4.21 -4.41
CA ILE A 64 6.51 2.78 -4.07
C ILE A 64 7.31 1.99 -5.11
N ASP A 65 7.23 2.35 -6.39
CA ASP A 65 8.04 1.73 -7.42
C ASP A 65 9.54 1.99 -7.20
N TRP A 66 9.89 3.19 -6.75
CA TRP A 66 11.25 3.50 -6.37
C TRP A 66 11.72 2.65 -5.19
N LEU A 67 10.89 2.51 -4.13
CA LEU A 67 11.22 1.65 -2.99
C LEU A 67 11.47 0.20 -3.42
N ILE A 68 10.60 -0.33 -4.26
CA ILE A 68 10.73 -1.70 -4.77
C ILE A 68 12.04 -1.84 -5.56
N GLY A 69 12.37 -0.82 -6.36
CA GLY A 69 13.58 -0.79 -7.18
C GLY A 69 14.88 -0.75 -6.38
N LEU A 70 14.85 -0.33 -5.12
CA LEU A 70 16.04 -0.35 -4.25
C LEU A 70 16.47 -1.78 -3.91
N GLY A 71 15.56 -2.76 -4.02
CA GLY A 71 15.89 -4.17 -3.86
C GLY A 71 16.27 -4.60 -2.44
N ALA A 72 16.03 -3.76 -1.44
CA ALA A 72 16.48 -3.99 -0.07
C ALA A 72 15.75 -5.11 0.66
N GLY A 73 14.63 -5.55 0.22
CA GLY A 73 14.08 -6.88 0.48
C GLY A 73 13.38 -7.15 1.80
N HIS A 74 13.58 -6.40 2.88
CA HIS A 74 13.04 -6.80 4.18
C HIS A 74 11.51 -6.63 4.29
N GLN A 75 10.92 -5.73 3.49
CA GLN A 75 9.48 -5.49 3.45
C GLN A 75 8.92 -5.66 2.02
N LYS A 76 9.55 -6.51 1.24
CA LYS A 76 9.23 -6.64 -0.19
C LYS A 76 7.75 -6.93 -0.47
N ASP A 77 7.15 -7.86 0.29
CA ASP A 77 5.74 -8.20 0.10
C ASP A 77 4.83 -7.05 0.52
N VAL A 78 5.18 -6.32 1.57
CA VAL A 78 4.43 -5.13 2.01
C VAL A 78 4.42 -4.08 0.92
N TYR A 79 5.57 -3.82 0.30
CA TYR A 79 5.66 -2.83 -0.79
C TYR A 79 4.85 -3.27 -2.00
N GLN A 80 4.90 -4.55 -2.36
CA GLN A 80 4.09 -5.08 -3.46
C GLN A 80 2.58 -4.97 -3.16
N ILE A 81 2.16 -5.26 -1.93
CA ILE A 81 0.77 -5.09 -1.51
C ILE A 81 0.34 -3.63 -1.65
N ASN A 82 1.19 -2.69 -1.23
CA ASN A 82 0.88 -1.26 -1.33
C ASN A 82 0.78 -0.82 -2.79
N ARG A 83 1.68 -1.31 -3.65
CA ARG A 83 1.62 -1.05 -5.09
C ARG A 83 0.31 -1.55 -5.70
N LEU A 84 -0.05 -2.79 -5.39
CA LEU A 84 -1.25 -3.42 -5.92
C LEU A 84 -2.54 -2.72 -5.45
N GLN A 85 -2.60 -2.27 -4.21
CA GLN A 85 -3.78 -1.53 -3.75
C GLN A 85 -3.89 -0.15 -4.40
N ILE A 86 -2.78 0.50 -4.74
CA ILE A 86 -2.79 1.74 -5.53
C ILE A 86 -3.37 1.45 -6.90
N LEU A 87 -2.87 0.43 -7.58
CA LEU A 87 -3.34 0.05 -8.92
C LEU A 87 -4.82 -0.30 -8.91
N LYS A 88 -5.27 -1.03 -7.90
CA LYS A 88 -6.68 -1.42 -7.75
C LYS A 88 -7.61 -0.21 -7.65
N ARG A 89 -7.14 0.90 -7.06
CA ARG A 89 -7.91 2.15 -6.99
C ARG A 89 -7.97 2.87 -8.32
N LYS A 90 -6.97 2.69 -9.17
CA LYS A 90 -6.86 3.37 -10.45
C LYS A 90 -7.61 2.64 -11.57
N ARG A 91 -7.66 1.33 -11.52
CA ARG A 91 -8.27 0.46 -12.53
C ARG A 91 -8.43 -0.96 -12.01
N PRO A 92 -9.23 -1.81 -12.68
CA PRO A 92 -9.28 -3.23 -12.31
C PRO A 92 -7.90 -3.88 -12.42
N LEU A 93 -7.62 -4.82 -11.51
CA LEU A 93 -6.37 -5.57 -11.55
C LEU A 93 -6.33 -6.47 -12.79
N THR A 94 -5.16 -6.56 -13.42
CA THR A 94 -4.93 -7.45 -14.55
C THR A 94 -4.88 -8.90 -14.09
N HIS A 95 -5.00 -9.82 -15.04
CA HIS A 95 -4.84 -11.25 -14.77
C HIS A 95 -3.47 -11.56 -14.16
N GLU A 96 -2.42 -10.97 -14.71
CA GLU A 96 -1.05 -11.15 -14.22
C GLU A 96 -0.90 -10.66 -12.77
N GLU A 97 -1.51 -9.52 -12.46
CA GLU A 97 -1.48 -8.97 -11.10
C GLU A 97 -2.21 -9.89 -10.12
N LYS A 98 -3.35 -10.43 -10.51
CA LYS A 98 -4.09 -11.40 -9.70
C LYS A 98 -3.28 -12.67 -9.47
N GLU A 99 -2.60 -13.17 -10.49
CA GLU A 99 -1.71 -14.33 -10.38
C GLU A 99 -0.56 -14.06 -9.41
N GLN A 100 0.02 -12.87 -9.45
CA GLN A 100 1.05 -12.45 -8.51
C GLN A 100 0.54 -12.48 -7.06
N ILE A 101 -0.67 -12.00 -6.84
CA ILE A 101 -1.30 -11.98 -5.50
C ILE A 101 -1.52 -13.41 -5.01
N ILE A 102 -2.05 -14.28 -5.86
CA ILE A 102 -2.26 -15.69 -5.53
C ILE A 102 -0.93 -16.35 -5.15
N ALA A 103 0.11 -16.12 -5.95
CA ALA A 103 1.43 -16.66 -5.68
C ALA A 103 1.99 -16.20 -4.34
N MET A 104 1.80 -14.92 -3.97
CA MET A 104 2.21 -14.42 -2.67
C MET A 104 1.48 -15.12 -1.52
N SER A 105 0.18 -15.34 -1.67
CA SER A 105 -0.63 -15.98 -0.62
C SER A 105 -0.29 -17.45 -0.40
N GLU A 106 0.23 -18.12 -1.44
CA GLU A 106 0.53 -19.56 -1.42
C GLU A 106 1.98 -19.86 -1.04
N ARG A 107 2.82 -18.85 -0.81
CA ARG A 107 4.20 -19.10 -0.39
C ARG A 107 4.25 -19.80 0.96
N GLU A 108 5.29 -20.64 1.15
CA GLU A 108 5.50 -21.42 2.35
C GLU A 108 5.51 -20.58 3.64
N HIS A 109 6.07 -19.36 3.56
CA HIS A 109 6.20 -18.47 4.71
C HIS A 109 5.08 -17.43 4.82
N SER A 110 4.03 -17.57 4.01
CA SER A 110 2.91 -16.64 4.06
C SER A 110 2.11 -16.82 5.36
N ASN A 111 1.93 -15.75 6.10
CA ASN A 111 1.18 -15.74 7.36
C ASN A 111 -0.25 -15.23 7.15
N ASP A 112 -1.05 -15.22 8.22
CA ASP A 112 -2.44 -14.75 8.16
C ASP A 112 -2.55 -13.29 7.76
N GLU A 113 -1.60 -12.44 8.14
CA GLU A 113 -1.59 -11.03 7.76
C GLU A 113 -1.44 -10.86 6.25
N LEU A 114 -0.46 -11.54 5.65
CA LEU A 114 -0.24 -11.48 4.20
C LEU A 114 -1.42 -12.09 3.45
N LYS A 115 -1.93 -13.20 3.92
CA LYS A 115 -3.10 -13.86 3.30
C LYS A 115 -4.35 -13.00 3.40
N LEU A 116 -4.54 -12.26 4.50
CA LEU A 116 -5.62 -11.28 4.61
C LEU A 116 -5.49 -10.19 3.53
N CYS A 117 -4.31 -9.60 3.40
CA CYS A 117 -4.07 -8.57 2.39
C CYS A 117 -4.34 -9.08 0.97
N CYS A 118 -3.86 -10.28 0.66
CA CYS A 118 -4.10 -10.90 -0.66
C CYS A 118 -5.59 -11.14 -0.90
N ALA A 119 -6.32 -11.63 0.10
CA ALA A 119 -7.76 -11.85 -0.01
C ALA A 119 -8.52 -10.53 -0.24
N LEU A 120 -8.12 -9.46 0.45
CA LEU A 120 -8.73 -8.14 0.27
C LEU A 120 -8.49 -7.61 -1.14
N LEU A 121 -7.28 -7.77 -1.67
CA LEU A 121 -6.96 -7.35 -3.03
C LEU A 121 -7.76 -8.13 -4.08
N LEU A 122 -8.06 -9.38 -3.82
CA LEU A 122 -8.82 -10.26 -4.73
C LEU A 122 -10.34 -10.18 -4.51
N ASP A 123 -10.79 -9.37 -3.57
CA ASP A 123 -12.21 -9.26 -3.18
C ASP A 123 -12.80 -10.60 -2.68
N ASP A 124 -11.96 -11.47 -2.14
CA ASP A 124 -12.37 -12.75 -1.58
C ASP A 124 -12.75 -12.55 -0.11
N GLN A 125 -14.02 -12.20 0.13
CA GLN A 125 -14.51 -11.85 1.46
C GLN A 125 -14.49 -13.03 2.43
N MET A 126 -14.70 -14.25 1.94
CA MET A 126 -14.67 -15.44 2.80
C MET A 126 -13.26 -15.69 3.34
N LYS A 127 -12.26 -15.65 2.47
CA LYS A 127 -10.86 -15.81 2.90
C LYS A 127 -10.40 -14.65 3.75
N ALA A 128 -10.79 -13.43 3.41
CA ALA A 128 -10.46 -12.24 4.21
C ALA A 128 -11.00 -12.39 5.63
N SER A 129 -12.26 -12.78 5.79
CA SER A 129 -12.88 -13.01 7.09
C SER A 129 -12.16 -14.12 7.86
N TYR A 130 -11.83 -15.22 7.19
CA TYR A 130 -11.14 -16.37 7.79
C TYR A 130 -9.79 -15.94 8.39
N HIS A 131 -8.96 -15.24 7.61
CA HIS A 131 -7.63 -14.82 8.09
C HIS A 131 -7.69 -13.68 9.10
N TYR A 132 -8.64 -12.74 8.93
CA TYR A 132 -8.85 -11.66 9.87
C TYR A 132 -9.17 -12.18 11.27
N LYS A 133 -10.07 -13.16 11.36
CA LYS A 133 -10.46 -13.75 12.64
C LYS A 133 -9.34 -14.48 13.36
N LYS A 134 -8.31 -14.89 12.64
CA LYS A 134 -7.13 -15.54 13.22
C LYS A 134 -6.14 -14.55 13.83
N LEU A 135 -6.24 -13.27 13.52
CA LEU A 135 -5.36 -12.25 14.05
C LEU A 135 -5.71 -11.96 15.51
N SER A 136 -4.70 -11.52 16.29
CA SER A 136 -4.94 -11.01 17.64
C SER A 136 -5.84 -9.78 17.59
N THR A 137 -6.50 -9.45 18.70
CA THR A 137 -7.34 -8.25 18.79
C THR A 137 -6.54 -7.00 18.44
N GLU A 138 -5.30 -6.91 18.91
CA GLU A 138 -4.41 -5.79 18.61
C GLU A 138 -4.15 -5.66 17.10
N MET A 139 -3.85 -6.77 16.43
CA MET A 139 -3.61 -6.76 14.98
C MET A 139 -4.89 -6.48 14.19
N GLN A 140 -6.04 -6.95 14.66
CA GLN A 140 -7.31 -6.62 14.03
C GLN A 140 -7.55 -5.11 14.04
N GLU A 141 -7.31 -4.46 15.18
CA GLU A 141 -7.46 -3.00 15.29
C GLU A 141 -6.44 -2.27 14.41
N PHE A 142 -5.23 -2.78 14.32
CA PHE A 142 -4.20 -2.24 13.43
C PHE A 142 -4.65 -2.25 11.97
N TYR A 143 -5.16 -3.40 11.50
CA TYR A 143 -5.60 -3.54 10.09
C TYR A 143 -6.84 -2.69 9.78
N LYS A 144 -7.76 -2.54 10.73
CA LYS A 144 -8.93 -1.66 10.55
C LYS A 144 -8.54 -0.22 10.21
N ALA A 145 -7.39 0.23 10.71
CA ALA A 145 -6.90 1.58 10.47
C ALA A 145 -6.14 1.74 9.14
N LEU A 146 -5.80 0.63 8.48
CA LEU A 146 -5.04 0.67 7.23
C LEU A 146 -5.95 0.89 6.02
N PRO A 147 -5.45 1.60 4.98
CA PRO A 147 -6.26 1.90 3.80
C PRO A 147 -6.74 0.66 3.03
N ILE A 148 -6.00 -0.45 3.10
CA ILE A 148 -6.40 -1.69 2.42
C ILE A 148 -7.71 -2.25 2.99
N PHE A 149 -8.04 -1.93 4.23
CA PHE A 149 -9.24 -2.46 4.89
C PHE A 149 -10.54 -1.96 4.26
N LYS A 150 -10.49 -0.93 3.41
CA LYS A 150 -11.69 -0.50 2.65
C LYS A 150 -12.27 -1.62 1.79
N TYR A 151 -11.45 -2.61 1.41
CA TYR A 151 -11.89 -3.75 0.61
C TYR A 151 -12.54 -4.87 1.44
N TYR A 152 -12.57 -4.73 2.75
CA TYR A 152 -13.25 -5.66 3.64
C TYR A 152 -14.71 -5.22 3.77
N THR A 153 -15.63 -6.02 3.22
CA THR A 153 -17.06 -5.66 3.16
C THR A 153 -17.96 -6.59 3.97
N VAL A 154 -17.35 -7.49 4.73
CA VAL A 154 -18.09 -8.45 5.58
C VAL A 154 -18.46 -7.82 6.92
#